data_3b8651570570539dcf7df69912b5cd0e
#
_entry.id   3b8651570570539dcf7df69912b5cd0e
#
_cell.length_a   1.000
_cell.length_b   1.000
_cell.length_c   1.000
_cell.angle_alpha   90.00
_cell.angle_beta   90.00
_cell.angle_gamma   90.00
#
_symmetry.space_group_name_H-M   'P 1'
#
loop_
_entity.id
_entity.type
_entity.pdbx_description
1 polymer ?
#
loop_
_entity_poly.entity_id
_entity_poly.type
_entity_poly.pdbx_seq_one_letter_code
_entity_poly.pdbx_strand_id
1 'polypeptide(L)'
;MSDLRDLITELGFSDARTLLQSGNLVFRGDGRGGAALEQLLETEATKRLGLQADFLVRSGDEWKDVVARNPFPKEAKRDPSHLVVMFLKSAVNLKNANAAQAAIAGRETIRASGRQVYVVYPDGIGRSRVSNVFLEGKLGIRGTARNWNTVLKLAALADECGEQGR
;
A
#
# COMPACT_ATOMS: atom_id res chain seq x y z
N MET A 1 6.05 13.60 9.11
CA MET A 1 4.69 12.99 9.25
C MET A 1 3.67 13.95 9.86
N SER A 2 4.05 14.77 10.83
CA SER A 2 3.14 15.79 11.36
C SER A 2 2.67 16.77 10.28
N ASP A 3 3.55 17.15 9.36
CA ASP A 3 3.22 18.05 8.26
C ASP A 3 2.17 17.46 7.32
N LEU A 4 2.24 16.15 7.04
CA LEU A 4 1.24 15.46 6.21
C LEU A 4 -0.10 15.37 6.93
N ARG A 5 -0.10 15.08 8.22
CA ARG A 5 -1.32 15.06 9.03
C ARG A 5 -1.99 16.44 9.05
N ASP A 6 -1.18 17.49 9.24
CA ASP A 6 -1.67 18.86 9.23
C ASP A 6 -2.24 19.23 7.85
N LEU A 7 -1.58 18.83 6.77
CA LEU A 7 -2.08 19.03 5.41
C LEU A 7 -3.45 18.39 5.21
N ILE A 8 -3.62 17.14 5.64
CA ILE A 8 -4.89 16.43 5.54
C ILE A 8 -5.99 17.19 6.28
N THR A 9 -5.69 17.68 7.49
CA THR A 9 -6.62 18.45 8.30
C THR A 9 -6.99 19.78 7.62
N GLU A 10 -6.00 20.47 7.07
CA GLU A 10 -6.20 21.74 6.36
C GLU A 10 -7.04 21.58 5.10
N LEU A 11 -6.99 20.42 4.46
CA LEU A 11 -7.80 20.09 3.29
C LEU A 11 -9.26 19.73 3.64
N GLY A 12 -9.59 19.71 4.92
CA GLY A 12 -10.96 19.48 5.39
C GLY A 12 -11.27 18.03 5.75
N PHE A 13 -10.28 17.15 5.73
CA PHE A 13 -10.45 15.77 6.18
C PHE A 13 -10.28 15.68 7.70
N SER A 14 -10.91 14.71 8.31
CA SER A 14 -10.94 14.56 9.77
C SER A 14 -10.30 13.26 10.24
N ASP A 15 -10.01 13.22 11.53
CA ASP A 15 -9.49 12.04 12.25
C ASP A 15 -8.23 11.47 11.60
N ALA A 16 -7.30 12.36 11.22
CA ALA A 16 -6.03 11.95 10.62
C ALA A 16 -5.13 11.30 11.66
N ARG A 17 -4.72 10.06 11.42
CA ARG A 17 -3.87 9.26 12.31
C ARG A 17 -2.69 8.71 11.54
N THR A 18 -1.51 8.79 12.12
CA THR A 18 -0.29 8.25 11.53
C THR A 18 0.04 6.88 12.15
N LEU A 19 0.66 6.01 11.35
CA LEU A 19 1.19 4.73 11.81
C LEU A 19 2.61 4.59 11.33
N LEU A 20 3.55 4.47 12.25
CA LEU A 20 4.98 4.39 11.99
C LEU A 20 5.49 5.65 11.27
N GLN A 21 6.80 5.85 11.27
CA GLN A 21 7.39 7.02 10.60
C GLN A 21 7.56 6.83 9.08
N SER A 22 7.08 5.71 8.55
CA SER A 22 7.30 5.31 7.16
C SER A 22 6.20 5.77 6.17
N GLY A 23 5.43 6.79 6.52
CA GLY A 23 4.53 7.40 5.56
C GLY A 23 3.14 6.75 5.46
N ASN A 24 2.62 6.22 6.57
CA ASN A 24 1.26 5.68 6.62
C ASN A 24 0.33 6.65 7.32
N LEU A 25 -0.82 6.90 6.69
CA LEU A 25 -1.79 7.84 7.20
C LEU A 25 -3.20 7.30 6.98
N VAL A 26 -4.01 7.35 8.04
CA VAL A 26 -5.44 6.96 7.99
C VAL A 26 -6.26 8.19 8.35
N PHE A 27 -7.30 8.47 7.57
CA PHE A 27 -8.16 9.63 7.82
C PHE A 27 -9.55 9.36 7.26
N ARG A 28 -10.50 10.22 7.64
CA ARG A 28 -11.84 10.18 7.07
C ARG A 28 -11.88 11.00 5.81
N GLY A 29 -12.22 10.34 4.72
CA GLY A 29 -12.40 10.99 3.43
C GLY A 29 -13.80 11.60 3.29
N ASP A 30 -14.01 12.23 2.13
CA ASP A 30 -15.26 12.88 1.76
C ASP A 30 -16.04 12.10 0.69
N GLY A 31 -15.68 10.83 0.45
CA GLY A 31 -16.31 9.98 -0.55
C GLY A 31 -15.69 10.06 -1.94
N ARG A 32 -14.64 10.85 -2.14
CA ARG A 32 -13.93 10.91 -3.42
C ARG A 32 -13.29 9.57 -3.75
N GLY A 33 -13.23 9.25 -5.03
CA GLY A 33 -12.51 8.07 -5.52
C GLY A 33 -11.01 8.18 -5.26
N GLY A 34 -10.34 7.03 -5.16
CA GLY A 34 -8.92 6.97 -4.83
C GLY A 34 -8.02 7.76 -5.76
N ALA A 35 -8.25 7.67 -7.08
CA ALA A 35 -7.44 8.38 -8.07
C ALA A 35 -7.55 9.91 -7.93
N ALA A 36 -8.75 10.42 -7.73
CA ALA A 36 -8.98 11.86 -7.52
C ALA A 36 -8.33 12.34 -6.23
N LEU A 37 -8.42 11.56 -5.17
CA LEU A 37 -7.83 11.87 -3.88
C LEU A 37 -6.30 11.81 -3.94
N GLU A 38 -5.74 10.83 -4.61
CA GLU A 38 -4.29 10.74 -4.84
C GLU A 38 -3.76 11.99 -5.55
N GLN A 39 -4.45 12.41 -6.61
CA GLN A 39 -4.06 13.60 -7.37
C GLN A 39 -4.13 14.87 -6.53
N LEU A 40 -5.18 15.02 -5.73
CA LEU A 40 -5.33 16.16 -4.82
C LEU A 40 -4.18 16.20 -3.82
N LEU A 41 -3.88 15.08 -3.17
CA LEU A 41 -2.84 15.00 -2.16
C LEU A 41 -1.45 15.25 -2.75
N GLU A 42 -1.17 14.70 -3.92
CA GLU A 42 0.09 14.91 -4.61
C GLU A 42 0.29 16.37 -4.99
N THR A 43 -0.73 17.01 -5.53
CA THR A 43 -0.71 18.41 -5.93
C THR A 43 -0.52 19.32 -4.72
N GLU A 44 -1.30 19.12 -3.66
CA GLU A 44 -1.24 19.96 -2.46
C GLU A 44 0.03 19.75 -1.65
N ALA A 45 0.54 18.52 -1.58
CA ALA A 45 1.81 18.23 -0.91
C ALA A 45 2.97 18.93 -1.60
N THR A 46 3.00 18.92 -2.93
CA THR A 46 4.02 19.64 -3.71
C THR A 46 3.90 21.14 -3.50
N LYS A 47 2.69 21.67 -3.58
CA LYS A 47 2.41 23.10 -3.48
C LYS A 47 2.71 23.68 -2.10
N ARG A 48 2.28 22.99 -1.04
CA ARG A 48 2.33 23.51 0.35
C ARG A 48 3.57 23.08 1.12
N LEU A 49 4.10 21.88 0.82
CA LEU A 49 5.22 21.30 1.57
C LEU A 49 6.48 21.13 0.72
N GLY A 50 6.40 21.40 -0.59
CA GLY A 50 7.51 21.12 -1.50
C GLY A 50 7.84 19.62 -1.59
N LEU A 51 6.90 18.77 -1.22
CA LEU A 51 7.09 17.32 -1.16
C LEU A 51 6.60 16.68 -2.45
N GLN A 52 7.53 16.13 -3.23
CA GLN A 52 7.22 15.34 -4.41
C GLN A 52 7.16 13.87 -4.02
N ALA A 53 5.97 13.34 -3.84
CA ALA A 53 5.75 11.95 -3.45
C ALA A 53 4.52 11.40 -4.15
N ASP A 54 4.51 10.09 -4.37
CA ASP A 54 3.33 9.39 -4.84
C ASP A 54 2.45 9.03 -3.63
N PHE A 55 1.18 9.29 -3.77
CA PHE A 55 0.18 8.87 -2.78
C PHE A 55 -0.58 7.67 -3.33
N LEU A 56 -0.72 6.64 -2.50
CA LEU A 56 -1.46 5.43 -2.83
C LEU A 56 -2.59 5.31 -1.83
N VAL A 57 -3.78 5.67 -2.29
CA VAL A 57 -4.97 5.77 -1.45
C VAL A 57 -5.86 4.56 -1.66
N ARG A 58 -6.34 4.01 -0.56
CA ARG A 58 -7.31 2.91 -0.54
C ARG A 58 -8.40 3.23 0.48
N SER A 59 -9.65 2.96 0.13
CA SER A 59 -10.75 3.05 1.08
C SER A 59 -10.65 1.92 2.11
N GLY A 60 -11.40 2.03 3.22
CA GLY A 60 -11.48 0.98 4.22
C GLY A 60 -11.96 -0.34 3.63
N ASP A 61 -12.95 -0.29 2.73
CA ASP A 61 -13.47 -1.48 2.06
C ASP A 61 -12.44 -2.11 1.12
N GLU A 62 -11.72 -1.30 0.36
CA GLU A 62 -10.63 -1.77 -0.48
C GLU A 62 -9.54 -2.44 0.36
N TRP A 63 -9.24 -1.88 1.52
CA TRP A 63 -8.22 -2.43 2.44
C TRP A 63 -8.66 -3.78 3.00
N LYS A 64 -9.94 -3.91 3.39
CA LYS A 64 -10.53 -5.18 3.83
C LYS A 64 -10.43 -6.24 2.74
N ASP A 65 -10.68 -5.87 1.50
CA ASP A 65 -10.53 -6.78 0.35
C ASP A 65 -9.09 -7.24 0.19
N VAL A 66 -8.12 -6.37 0.37
CA VAL A 66 -6.70 -6.74 0.30
C VAL A 66 -6.38 -7.81 1.34
N VAL A 67 -6.86 -7.65 2.57
CA VAL A 67 -6.65 -8.62 3.64
C VAL A 67 -7.36 -9.94 3.33
N ALA A 68 -8.61 -9.87 2.88
CA ALA A 68 -9.44 -11.05 2.61
C ALA A 68 -8.94 -11.88 1.42
N ARG A 69 -8.36 -11.21 0.42
CA ARG A 69 -7.89 -11.86 -0.82
C ARG A 69 -6.45 -12.34 -0.76
N ASN A 70 -5.81 -12.27 0.40
CA ASN A 70 -4.44 -12.75 0.56
C ASN A 70 -4.31 -14.21 0.08
N PRO A 71 -3.51 -14.47 -0.97
CA PRO A 71 -3.34 -15.83 -1.51
C PRO A 71 -2.35 -16.68 -0.71
N PHE A 72 -1.74 -16.10 0.34
CA PHE A 72 -0.72 -16.76 1.16
C PHE A 72 -1.12 -16.82 2.63
N PRO A 73 -2.25 -17.48 2.98
CA PRO A 73 -2.73 -17.49 4.36
C PRO A 73 -1.81 -18.24 5.32
N LYS A 74 -1.09 -19.23 4.84
CA LYS A 74 -0.12 -19.99 5.66
C LYS A 74 1.08 -19.13 6.03
N GLU A 75 1.61 -18.41 5.07
CA GLU A 75 2.74 -17.51 5.24
C GLU A 75 2.36 -16.33 6.14
N ALA A 76 1.14 -15.82 6.01
CA ALA A 76 0.62 -14.76 6.86
C ALA A 76 0.58 -15.17 8.33
N LYS A 77 0.28 -16.43 8.62
CA LYS A 77 0.27 -16.97 9.98
C LYS A 77 1.66 -17.27 10.50
N ARG A 78 2.45 -17.96 9.67
CA ARG A 78 3.76 -18.50 10.08
C ARG A 78 4.83 -17.44 10.16
N ASP A 79 4.86 -16.54 9.19
CA ASP A 79 5.93 -15.53 9.08
C ASP A 79 5.43 -14.25 8.41
N PRO A 80 4.60 -13.47 9.10
CA PRO A 80 4.01 -12.27 8.52
C PRO A 80 5.03 -11.20 8.13
N SER A 81 6.22 -11.19 8.72
CA SER A 81 7.26 -10.22 8.37
C SER A 81 7.88 -10.50 6.99
N HIS A 82 7.73 -11.73 6.47
CA HIS A 82 8.22 -12.12 5.15
C HIS A 82 7.14 -12.10 4.07
N LEU A 83 5.94 -11.65 4.40
CA LEU A 83 4.86 -11.43 3.44
C LEU A 83 4.68 -9.92 3.26
N VAL A 84 4.71 -9.47 2.02
CA VAL A 84 4.63 -8.05 1.66
C VAL A 84 3.48 -7.85 0.67
N VAL A 85 2.76 -6.76 0.83
CA VAL A 85 1.79 -6.29 -0.16
C VAL A 85 2.35 -5.02 -0.80
N MET A 86 2.49 -5.04 -2.11
CA MET A 86 2.87 -3.87 -2.89
C MET A 86 1.61 -3.26 -3.48
N PHE A 87 1.30 -2.05 -3.04
CA PHE A 87 0.16 -1.28 -3.55
C PHE A 87 0.61 -0.48 -4.76
N LEU A 88 -0.18 -0.50 -5.83
CA LEU A 88 0.19 0.05 -7.11
C LEU A 88 -0.80 1.15 -7.55
N LYS A 89 -0.31 2.06 -8.39
CA LYS A 89 -1.10 3.18 -8.92
C LYS A 89 -2.24 2.71 -9.82
N SER A 90 -2.09 1.58 -10.49
CA SER A 90 -3.10 1.04 -11.40
C SER A 90 -3.15 -0.49 -11.32
N ALA A 91 -4.14 -1.08 -11.99
CA ALA A 91 -4.33 -2.52 -11.99
C ALA A 91 -3.16 -3.23 -12.71
N VAL A 92 -2.78 -4.39 -12.18
CA VAL A 92 -1.69 -5.19 -12.72
C VAL A 92 -2.17 -5.99 -13.93
N ASN A 93 -1.40 -5.94 -15.01
CA ASN A 93 -1.59 -6.81 -16.15
C ASN A 93 -1.04 -8.20 -15.80
N LEU A 94 -1.86 -9.24 -15.96
CA LEU A 94 -1.46 -10.63 -15.63
C LEU A 94 -0.25 -11.09 -16.43
N LYS A 95 -0.14 -10.68 -17.68
CA LYS A 95 1.01 -11.00 -18.52
C LYS A 95 2.31 -10.45 -17.92
N ASN A 96 2.27 -9.21 -17.45
CA ASN A 96 3.42 -8.57 -16.80
C ASN A 96 3.74 -9.23 -15.45
N ALA A 97 2.72 -9.60 -14.68
CA ALA A 97 2.92 -10.31 -13.42
C ALA A 97 3.57 -11.68 -13.63
N ASN A 98 3.14 -12.42 -14.64
CA ASN A 98 3.74 -13.71 -14.98
C ASN A 98 5.17 -13.55 -15.46
N ALA A 99 5.45 -12.52 -16.26
CA ALA A 99 6.80 -12.22 -16.72
C ALA A 99 7.72 -11.82 -15.54
N ALA A 100 7.21 -11.07 -14.59
CA ALA A 100 7.95 -10.70 -13.38
C ALA A 100 8.29 -11.94 -12.56
N GLN A 101 7.34 -12.85 -12.35
CA GLN A 101 7.59 -14.10 -11.63
C GLN A 101 8.66 -14.94 -12.34
N ALA A 102 8.56 -15.03 -13.66
CA ALA A 102 9.54 -15.79 -14.46
C ALA A 102 10.95 -15.19 -14.40
N ALA A 103 11.07 -13.88 -14.18
CA ALA A 103 12.34 -13.17 -14.06
C ALA A 103 12.98 -13.30 -12.67
N ILE A 104 12.26 -13.83 -11.68
CA ILE A 104 12.77 -14.03 -10.32
C ILE A 104 13.66 -15.27 -10.30
N ALA A 105 14.93 -15.09 -9.97
CA ALA A 105 15.89 -16.18 -9.88
C ALA A 105 15.83 -16.92 -8.53
N GLY A 106 15.35 -16.24 -7.48
CA GLY A 106 15.27 -16.79 -6.14
C GLY A 106 13.98 -17.55 -5.86
N ARG A 107 13.69 -17.76 -4.58
CA ARG A 107 12.51 -18.50 -4.12
C ARG A 107 11.30 -17.63 -3.85
N GLU A 108 11.39 -16.34 -4.11
CA GLU A 108 10.29 -15.41 -3.92
C GLU A 108 9.13 -15.77 -4.83
N THR A 109 7.90 -15.62 -4.31
CA THR A 109 6.68 -15.88 -5.06
C THR A 109 5.82 -14.62 -5.07
N ILE A 110 5.30 -14.26 -6.23
CA ILE A 110 4.41 -13.12 -6.37
C ILE A 110 3.04 -13.56 -6.88
N ARG A 111 2.00 -12.86 -6.43
CA ARG A 111 0.62 -13.03 -6.89
C ARG A 111 -0.03 -11.67 -7.03
N ALA A 112 -0.54 -11.37 -8.22
CA ALA A 112 -1.22 -10.11 -8.48
C ALA A 112 -2.72 -10.25 -8.27
N SER A 113 -3.34 -9.20 -7.75
CA SER A 113 -4.80 -9.10 -7.60
C SER A 113 -5.19 -7.63 -7.64
N GLY A 114 -5.91 -7.21 -8.69
CA GLY A 114 -6.32 -5.80 -8.83
C GLY A 114 -5.13 -4.85 -8.89
N ARG A 115 -5.06 -3.91 -7.97
CA ARG A 115 -4.00 -2.91 -7.89
C ARG A 115 -2.93 -3.23 -6.85
N GLN A 116 -2.76 -4.51 -6.51
CA GLN A 116 -1.73 -4.94 -5.57
C GLN A 116 -1.08 -6.24 -5.99
N VAL A 117 0.14 -6.43 -5.49
CA VAL A 117 0.90 -7.67 -5.65
C VAL A 117 1.31 -8.15 -4.27
N TYR A 118 1.01 -9.41 -3.98
CA TYR A 118 1.47 -10.07 -2.75
C TYR A 118 2.80 -10.76 -3.04
N VAL A 119 3.77 -10.55 -2.17
CA VAL A 119 5.12 -11.10 -2.35
C VAL A 119 5.53 -11.87 -1.10
N VAL A 120 5.95 -13.11 -1.28
CA VAL A 120 6.55 -13.91 -0.21
C VAL A 120 8.06 -13.94 -0.38
N TYR A 121 8.77 -13.61 0.69
CA TYR A 121 10.22 -13.62 0.76
C TYR A 121 10.69 -14.71 1.71
N PRO A 122 10.80 -15.97 1.27
CA PRO A 122 11.15 -17.08 2.17
C PRO A 122 12.48 -16.89 2.90
N ASP A 123 13.44 -16.25 2.24
CA ASP A 123 14.79 -16.01 2.77
C ASP A 123 14.98 -14.59 3.32
N GLY A 124 13.88 -13.84 3.50
CA GLY A 124 13.90 -12.48 4.01
C GLY A 124 14.01 -11.42 2.92
N ILE A 125 13.59 -10.20 3.26
CA ILE A 125 13.55 -9.07 2.32
C ILE A 125 14.96 -8.52 2.08
N GLY A 126 15.77 -8.44 3.13
CA GLY A 126 17.07 -7.77 3.08
C GLY A 126 18.08 -8.40 2.13
N ARG A 127 17.92 -9.68 1.79
CA ARG A 127 18.81 -10.40 0.88
C ARG A 127 18.20 -10.61 -0.50
N SER A 128 16.97 -10.17 -0.70
CA SER A 128 16.25 -10.40 -1.94
C SER A 128 16.64 -9.37 -3.01
N ARG A 129 16.69 -9.82 -4.26
CA ARG A 129 16.82 -8.95 -5.43
C ARG A 129 15.46 -8.46 -5.92
N VAL A 130 14.36 -8.98 -5.35
CA VAL A 130 13.00 -8.56 -5.69
C VAL A 130 12.66 -7.33 -4.86
N SER A 131 13.16 -6.19 -5.31
CA SER A 131 12.94 -4.89 -4.68
C SER A 131 11.71 -4.19 -5.27
N ASN A 132 11.33 -3.06 -4.69
CA ASN A 132 10.28 -2.21 -5.28
C ASN A 132 10.69 -1.76 -6.69
N VAL A 133 11.95 -1.38 -6.88
CA VAL A 133 12.48 -0.96 -8.19
C VAL A 133 12.35 -2.10 -9.19
N PHE A 134 12.70 -3.32 -8.80
CA PHE A 134 12.55 -4.50 -9.66
C PHE A 134 11.09 -4.70 -10.09
N LEU A 135 10.17 -4.68 -9.11
CA LEU A 135 8.74 -4.90 -9.38
C LEU A 135 8.14 -3.78 -10.22
N GLU A 136 8.44 -2.53 -9.88
CA GLU A 136 7.99 -1.37 -10.67
C GLU A 136 8.46 -1.46 -12.12
N GLY A 137 9.72 -1.85 -12.32
CA GLY A 137 10.28 -2.02 -13.65
C GLY A 137 9.61 -3.12 -14.45
N LYS A 138 9.36 -4.26 -13.83
CA LYS A 138 8.73 -5.41 -14.49
C LYS A 138 7.24 -5.20 -14.74
N LEU A 139 6.54 -4.55 -13.82
CA LEU A 139 5.10 -4.32 -13.92
C LEU A 139 4.77 -3.04 -14.70
N GLY A 140 5.73 -2.12 -14.81
CA GLY A 140 5.52 -0.83 -15.46
C GLY A 140 4.60 0.11 -14.68
N ILE A 141 4.48 -0.07 -13.36
CA ILE A 141 3.58 0.68 -12.48
C ILE A 141 4.34 1.08 -11.23
N ARG A 142 4.13 2.32 -10.77
CA ARG A 142 4.70 2.81 -9.52
C ARG A 142 3.90 2.32 -8.32
N GLY A 143 4.58 2.06 -7.21
CA GLY A 143 3.93 1.54 -6.03
C GLY A 143 4.74 1.69 -4.76
N THR A 144 4.14 1.24 -3.67
CA THR A 144 4.79 1.19 -2.36
C THR A 144 4.46 -0.13 -1.67
N ALA A 145 5.39 -0.64 -0.88
CA ALA A 145 5.26 -1.95 -0.23
C ALA A 145 5.14 -1.82 1.27
N ARG A 146 4.31 -2.68 1.86
CA ARG A 146 4.14 -2.80 3.31
C ARG A 146 4.14 -4.27 3.70
N ASN A 147 4.80 -4.61 4.80
CA ASN A 147 4.74 -5.98 5.29
C ASN A 147 3.36 -6.28 5.89
N TRP A 148 3.05 -7.56 6.04
CA TRP A 148 1.73 -8.00 6.45
C TRP A 148 1.34 -7.49 7.83
N ASN A 149 2.29 -7.37 8.76
CA ASN A 149 2.03 -6.80 10.08
C ASN A 149 1.52 -5.37 9.98
N THR A 150 2.14 -4.55 9.13
CA THR A 150 1.72 -3.17 8.89
C THR A 150 0.35 -3.13 8.21
N VAL A 151 0.11 -4.02 7.25
CA VAL A 151 -1.20 -4.12 6.57
C VAL A 151 -2.32 -4.37 7.58
N LEU A 152 -2.11 -5.30 8.52
CA LEU A 152 -3.11 -5.60 9.54
C LEU A 152 -3.29 -4.46 10.54
N LYS A 153 -2.22 -3.76 10.92
CA LYS A 153 -2.32 -2.60 11.81
C LYS A 153 -3.10 -1.46 11.15
N LEU A 154 -2.87 -1.22 9.87
CA LEU A 154 -3.62 -0.21 9.12
C LEU A 154 -5.10 -0.59 8.97
N ALA A 155 -5.39 -1.87 8.79
CA ALA A 155 -6.77 -2.36 8.74
C ALA A 155 -7.50 -2.07 10.06
N ALA A 156 -6.87 -2.35 11.20
CA ALA A 156 -7.45 -2.07 12.52
C ALA A 156 -7.66 -0.57 12.73
N LEU A 157 -6.70 0.24 12.33
CA LEU A 157 -6.78 1.70 12.46
C LEU A 157 -7.89 2.28 11.57
N ALA A 158 -8.06 1.75 10.37
CA ALA A 158 -9.13 2.16 9.45
C ALA A 158 -10.51 1.79 10.03
N ASP A 159 -10.65 0.63 10.66
CA ASP A 159 -11.89 0.23 11.32
C ASP A 159 -12.24 1.18 12.47
N GLU A 160 -11.27 1.54 13.32
CA GLU A 160 -11.47 2.50 14.40
C GLU A 160 -11.94 3.86 13.85
N CYS A 161 -11.33 4.30 12.77
CA CYS A 161 -11.68 5.55 12.09
C CYS A 161 -13.12 5.52 11.57
N GLY A 162 -13.56 4.38 11.02
CA GLY A 162 -14.91 4.16 10.52
C GLY A 162 -15.97 4.10 11.63
N GLU A 163 -15.64 3.47 12.75
CA GLU A 163 -16.58 3.28 13.87
C GLU A 163 -16.92 4.58 14.57
N GLN A 164 -15.99 5.51 14.70
CA GLN A 164 -16.23 6.81 15.34
C GLN A 164 -17.17 7.74 14.56
N GLY A 165 -17.54 7.35 13.34
CA GLY A 165 -18.41 8.12 12.47
C GLY A 165 -19.87 7.66 12.43
N ARG A 166 -20.21 6.70 13.26
CA ARG A 166 -21.60 6.22 13.34
C ARG A 166 -22.35 6.92 14.50
#